data_230a294a2f34fd3e71e27d1386717fd1
#
_entry.id   230a294a2f34fd3e71e27d1386717fd1
#
_cell.length_a   1.000
_cell.length_b   1.000
_cell.length_c   1.000
_cell.angle_alpha   90.00
_cell.angle_beta   90.00
_cell.angle_gamma   90.00
#
_symmetry.space_group_name_H-M   'P 1'
#
loop_
_entity.id
_entity.type
_entity.pdbx_description
1 polymer ?
#
loop_
_entity_poly.entity_id
_entity_poly.type
_entity_poly.pdbx_seq_one_letter_code
_entity_poly.pdbx_strand_id
1 'polypeptide(L)'
;MSKKLENMLIFGDCRDMKELPDGCVHLVVTSPPYFNAPFDYPDLFASYDEFLDLIRNVGKELRRVLARGRIACFVTQDVRIKGKLYPVPADIIRIMREEGFIYRDRIIWRKPEGYIRISRRSGVQIQHPYPMYFYPDNIFEEIIILQNSEYKYPKLSPQLEASKIDMREFIQGKWYLSVWDITNVLPLKGRLEEGVAAFPEEIPYRLIKLFSFKGETVLDPFMGSGTTLKVALELGRKAIGYEIDLELLDIIKKKLNIDQAKLLESNSFKIIMREDAKHLRTWLQKKVSEQKSVTKK
;
A
#
# COMPACT_ATOMS: atom_id res chain seq x y z
N MET A 1 22.66 4.38 22.30
CA MET A 1 22.03 5.48 21.53
C MET A 1 21.43 4.86 20.27
N SER A 2 20.11 4.79 20.14
CA SER A 2 19.45 4.32 18.91
C SER A 2 19.84 5.27 17.77
N LYS A 3 20.44 4.73 16.71
CA LYS A 3 20.78 5.49 15.50
C LYS A 3 19.47 6.07 14.95
N LYS A 4 19.38 7.40 14.89
CA LYS A 4 18.16 8.08 14.42
C LYS A 4 17.96 7.69 12.96
N LEU A 5 16.93 6.91 12.63
CA LEU A 5 16.63 6.53 11.24
C LEU A 5 16.45 7.79 10.39
N GLU A 6 16.98 7.76 9.18
CA GLU A 6 16.78 8.77 8.14
C GLU A 6 15.63 8.39 7.23
N ASN A 7 15.15 9.31 6.40
CA ASN A 7 14.23 8.93 5.33
C ASN A 7 14.98 8.07 4.30
N MET A 8 14.36 6.99 3.84
CA MET A 8 15.00 6.04 2.91
C MET A 8 14.09 5.64 1.78
N LEU A 9 14.66 5.59 0.58
CA LEU A 9 14.09 4.89 -0.58
C LEU A 9 14.98 3.71 -0.86
N ILE A 10 14.43 2.51 -0.79
CA ILE A 10 15.17 1.26 -0.98
C ILE A 10 14.58 0.57 -2.21
N PHE A 11 15.37 0.50 -3.28
CA PHE A 11 15.00 -0.26 -4.46
C PHE A 11 15.51 -1.68 -4.31
N GLY A 12 14.57 -2.62 -4.12
CA GLY A 12 14.85 -4.02 -3.88
C GLY A 12 13.64 -4.76 -3.30
N ASP A 13 13.81 -6.05 -3.08
CA ASP A 13 12.76 -6.93 -2.60
C ASP A 13 12.50 -6.76 -1.10
N CYS A 14 11.29 -6.34 -0.75
CA CYS A 14 10.87 -6.12 0.63
C CYS A 14 10.67 -7.40 1.46
N ARG A 15 10.88 -8.58 0.88
CA ARG A 15 10.94 -9.85 1.65
C ARG A 15 12.19 -9.98 2.51
N ASP A 16 13.18 -9.10 2.31
CA ASP A 16 14.37 -8.93 3.13
C ASP A 16 14.56 -7.44 3.45
N MET A 17 14.25 -7.02 4.66
CA MET A 17 14.38 -5.63 5.13
C MET A 17 15.64 -5.44 5.99
N LYS A 18 16.77 -5.97 5.56
CA LYS A 18 18.07 -5.94 6.30
C LYS A 18 18.58 -4.54 6.64
N GLU A 19 18.12 -3.51 5.91
CA GLU A 19 18.46 -2.11 6.19
C GLU A 19 17.79 -1.59 7.46
N LEU A 20 16.74 -2.28 7.92
CA LEU A 20 15.90 -1.85 9.05
C LEU A 20 16.17 -2.70 10.30
N PRO A 21 16.59 -2.06 11.41
CA PRO A 21 16.66 -2.71 12.70
C PRO A 21 15.29 -3.18 13.21
N ASP A 22 15.28 -4.14 14.12
CA ASP A 22 14.09 -4.60 14.80
C ASP A 22 13.38 -3.46 15.54
N GLY A 23 12.05 -3.41 15.45
CA GLY A 23 11.21 -2.46 16.16
C GLY A 23 11.44 -0.98 15.84
N CYS A 24 12.02 -0.68 14.68
CA CYS A 24 12.36 0.70 14.30
C CYS A 24 11.24 1.44 13.55
N VAL A 25 10.22 0.73 13.07
CA VAL A 25 9.05 1.27 12.38
C VAL A 25 7.89 1.44 13.35
N HIS A 26 7.11 2.49 13.18
CA HIS A 26 6.00 2.81 14.09
C HIS A 26 4.62 2.70 13.43
N LEU A 27 4.56 2.75 12.11
CA LEU A 27 3.34 2.52 11.34
C LEU A 27 3.71 1.97 9.97
N VAL A 28 2.94 1.00 9.50
CA VAL A 28 2.95 0.53 8.11
C VAL A 28 1.65 0.94 7.45
N VAL A 29 1.74 1.60 6.28
CA VAL A 29 0.58 1.88 5.41
C VAL A 29 0.98 1.49 4.00
N THR A 30 0.31 0.50 3.44
CA THR A 30 0.72 -0.09 2.17
C THR A 30 -0.45 -0.66 1.37
N SER A 31 -0.24 -0.79 0.06
CA SER A 31 -1.08 -1.57 -0.84
C SER A 31 -0.18 -2.57 -1.55
N PRO A 32 -0.27 -3.86 -1.23
CA PRO A 32 0.50 -4.88 -1.95
C PRO A 32 0.07 -4.94 -3.42
N PRO A 33 0.91 -5.46 -4.33
CA PRO A 33 0.51 -5.63 -5.73
C PRO A 33 -0.77 -6.47 -5.80
N TYR A 34 -1.70 -6.06 -6.65
CA TYR A 34 -2.92 -6.84 -6.88
C TYR A 34 -2.60 -8.09 -7.66
N PHE A 35 -2.93 -9.26 -7.12
CA PHE A 35 -2.63 -10.55 -7.76
C PHE A 35 -2.99 -10.56 -9.24
N ASN A 36 -2.00 -10.44 -10.12
CA ASN A 36 -2.10 -10.46 -11.58
C ASN A 36 -3.25 -9.62 -12.17
N ALA A 37 -3.63 -8.53 -11.49
CA ALA A 37 -4.69 -7.65 -11.97
C ALA A 37 -4.26 -6.95 -13.27
N PRO A 38 -5.14 -6.88 -14.29
CA PRO A 38 -4.78 -6.28 -15.59
C PRO A 38 -4.38 -4.81 -15.53
N PHE A 39 -4.75 -4.12 -14.48
CA PHE A 39 -4.50 -2.69 -14.29
C PHE A 39 -3.24 -2.38 -13.45
N ASP A 40 -2.57 -3.42 -12.93
CA ASP A 40 -1.37 -3.29 -12.11
C ASP A 40 -0.20 -4.02 -12.80
N TYR A 41 0.20 -5.18 -12.29
CA TYR A 41 1.25 -6.01 -12.87
C TYR A 41 0.67 -7.35 -13.37
N PRO A 42 0.10 -7.41 -14.60
CA PRO A 42 -0.46 -8.65 -15.12
C PRO A 42 0.63 -9.71 -15.28
N ASP A 43 0.29 -10.94 -14.91
CA ASP A 43 1.21 -12.10 -15.00
C ASP A 43 2.52 -11.97 -14.19
N LEU A 44 2.52 -11.14 -13.13
CA LEU A 44 3.64 -11.00 -12.21
C LEU A 44 3.91 -12.30 -11.46
N PHE A 45 2.86 -12.97 -11.00
CA PHE A 45 2.93 -14.22 -10.24
C PHE A 45 2.55 -15.41 -11.11
N ALA A 46 3.29 -16.51 -11.02
CA ALA A 46 2.96 -17.76 -11.72
C ALA A 46 1.72 -18.45 -11.10
N SER A 47 1.47 -18.26 -9.81
CA SER A 47 0.33 -18.82 -9.08
C SER A 47 -0.16 -17.89 -7.98
N TYR A 48 -1.36 -18.17 -7.45
CA TYR A 48 -1.86 -17.46 -6.27
C TYR A 48 -1.05 -17.77 -5.01
N ASP A 49 -0.53 -19.00 -4.91
CA ASP A 49 0.32 -19.40 -3.78
C ASP A 49 1.63 -18.60 -3.75
N GLU A 50 2.24 -18.31 -4.92
CA GLU A 50 3.43 -17.44 -4.99
C GLU A 50 3.12 -16.01 -4.49
N PHE A 51 1.95 -15.48 -4.80
CA PHE A 51 1.49 -14.20 -4.24
C PHE A 51 1.32 -14.29 -2.71
N LEU A 52 0.72 -15.38 -2.20
CA LEU A 52 0.54 -15.58 -0.77
C LEU A 52 1.88 -15.76 -0.04
N ASP A 53 2.86 -16.38 -0.67
CA ASP A 53 4.23 -16.50 -0.16
C ASP A 53 4.94 -15.15 -0.07
N LEU A 54 4.73 -14.26 -1.04
CA LEU A 54 5.19 -12.86 -0.93
C LEU A 54 4.61 -12.21 0.33
N ILE A 55 3.29 -12.27 0.51
CA ILE A 55 2.62 -11.67 1.67
C ILE A 55 3.15 -12.26 2.99
N ARG A 56 3.35 -13.58 3.05
CA ARG A 56 3.89 -14.26 4.23
C ARG A 56 5.31 -13.79 4.57
N ASN A 57 6.19 -13.73 3.60
CA ASN A 57 7.59 -13.33 3.83
C ASN A 57 7.68 -11.85 4.22
N VAL A 58 6.90 -10.97 3.59
CA VAL A 58 6.79 -9.56 3.99
C VAL A 58 6.19 -9.47 5.40
N GLY A 59 5.18 -10.29 5.73
CA GLY A 59 4.59 -10.36 7.07
C GLY A 59 5.62 -10.67 8.16
N LYS A 60 6.55 -11.60 7.92
CA LYS A 60 7.65 -11.92 8.84
C LYS A 60 8.56 -10.72 9.09
N GLU A 61 8.98 -10.03 8.01
CA GLU A 61 9.80 -8.84 8.12
C GLU A 61 9.05 -7.70 8.83
N LEU A 62 7.79 -7.47 8.49
CA LEU A 62 6.98 -6.47 9.18
C LEU A 62 6.82 -6.78 10.68
N ARG A 63 6.69 -8.08 11.04
CA ARG A 63 6.62 -8.50 12.44
C ARG A 63 7.90 -8.18 13.21
N ARG A 64 9.05 -8.23 12.55
CA ARG A 64 10.37 -7.90 13.09
C ARG A 64 10.59 -6.39 13.21
N VAL A 65 10.35 -5.65 12.11
CA VAL A 65 10.71 -4.21 12.04
C VAL A 65 9.69 -3.29 12.71
N LEU A 66 8.43 -3.71 12.81
CA LEU A 66 7.38 -2.91 13.43
C LEU A 66 7.48 -2.99 14.95
N ALA A 67 7.55 -1.85 15.62
CA ALA A 67 7.61 -1.78 17.07
C ALA A 67 6.39 -2.44 17.73
N ARG A 68 6.58 -2.97 18.93
CA ARG A 68 5.50 -3.63 19.71
C ARG A 68 4.33 -2.67 19.95
N GLY A 69 3.13 -3.18 19.77
CA GLY A 69 1.88 -2.43 19.93
C GLY A 69 1.52 -1.53 18.76
N ARG A 70 2.36 -1.49 17.71
CA ARG A 70 2.17 -0.61 16.55
C ARG A 70 1.34 -1.28 15.45
N ILE A 71 0.91 -0.47 14.47
CA ILE A 71 -0.11 -0.82 13.49
C ILE A 71 0.49 -1.03 12.09
N ALA A 72 -0.03 -2.04 11.39
CA ALA A 72 0.14 -2.23 9.96
C ALA A 72 -1.23 -2.17 9.27
N CYS A 73 -1.35 -1.28 8.27
CA CYS A 73 -2.56 -1.10 7.47
C CYS A 73 -2.31 -1.58 6.04
N PHE A 74 -3.14 -2.53 5.57
CA PHE A 74 -3.11 -3.03 4.20
C PHE A 74 -4.35 -2.55 3.45
N VAL A 75 -4.15 -1.82 2.36
CA VAL A 75 -5.22 -1.40 1.44
C VAL A 75 -5.27 -2.41 0.30
N THR A 76 -6.39 -3.11 0.14
CA THR A 76 -6.52 -4.18 -0.84
C THR A 76 -7.97 -4.52 -1.16
N GLN A 77 -8.18 -5.34 -2.17
CA GLN A 77 -9.50 -5.84 -2.56
C GLN A 77 -9.42 -7.25 -3.13
N ASP A 78 -10.56 -7.91 -3.23
CA ASP A 78 -10.68 -9.15 -3.99
C ASP A 78 -10.32 -8.92 -5.46
N VAL A 79 -9.62 -9.88 -6.05
CA VAL A 79 -9.22 -9.81 -7.46
C VAL A 79 -9.87 -10.94 -8.25
N ARG A 80 -10.44 -10.60 -9.41
CA ARG A 80 -11.03 -11.58 -10.30
C ARG A 80 -10.17 -11.78 -11.55
N ILE A 81 -9.66 -13.01 -11.74
CA ILE A 81 -8.84 -13.40 -12.88
C ILE A 81 -9.54 -14.55 -13.62
N LYS A 82 -9.79 -14.38 -14.93
CA LYS A 82 -10.42 -15.41 -15.79
C LYS A 82 -11.70 -16.02 -15.15
N GLY A 83 -12.54 -15.15 -14.56
CA GLY A 83 -13.80 -15.57 -13.94
C GLY A 83 -13.70 -16.01 -12.47
N LYS A 84 -12.56 -16.47 -11.99
CA LYS A 84 -12.33 -16.88 -10.59
C LYS A 84 -12.07 -15.67 -9.70
N LEU A 85 -12.77 -15.56 -8.58
CA LEU A 85 -12.53 -14.54 -7.55
C LEU A 85 -11.54 -15.08 -6.52
N TYR A 86 -10.52 -14.28 -6.20
CA TYR A 86 -9.52 -14.56 -5.18
C TYR A 86 -9.77 -13.67 -3.96
N PRO A 87 -9.95 -14.23 -2.76
CA PRO A 87 -10.32 -13.50 -1.56
C PRO A 87 -9.08 -12.90 -0.88
N VAL A 88 -8.40 -11.98 -1.58
CA VAL A 88 -7.10 -11.42 -1.16
C VAL A 88 -7.15 -10.83 0.25
N PRO A 89 -8.14 -10.01 0.65
CA PRO A 89 -8.20 -9.47 2.01
C PRO A 89 -8.30 -10.55 3.08
N ALA A 90 -9.11 -11.58 2.87
CA ALA A 90 -9.29 -12.67 3.82
C ALA A 90 -7.99 -13.48 3.99
N ASP A 91 -7.29 -13.76 2.89
CA ASP A 91 -6.02 -14.47 2.94
C ASP A 91 -4.90 -13.65 3.59
N ILE A 92 -4.83 -12.34 3.33
CA ILE A 92 -3.90 -11.44 4.06
C ILE A 92 -4.18 -11.49 5.56
N ILE A 93 -5.45 -11.37 5.99
CA ILE A 93 -5.81 -11.44 7.42
C ILE A 93 -5.36 -12.78 8.01
N ARG A 94 -5.62 -13.89 7.33
CA ARG A 94 -5.22 -15.23 7.79
C ARG A 94 -3.71 -15.34 7.93
N ILE A 95 -2.95 -15.00 6.89
CA ILE A 95 -1.48 -15.07 6.87
C ILE A 95 -0.86 -14.18 7.95
N MET A 96 -1.30 -12.93 8.06
CA MET A 96 -0.73 -12.01 9.04
C MET A 96 -1.02 -12.45 10.48
N ARG A 97 -2.17 -13.09 10.74
CA ARG A 97 -2.46 -13.71 12.04
C ARG A 97 -1.56 -14.91 12.32
N GLU A 98 -1.27 -15.73 11.32
CA GLU A 98 -0.31 -16.85 11.41
C GLU A 98 1.10 -16.34 11.73
N GLU A 99 1.50 -15.16 11.20
CA GLU A 99 2.77 -14.50 11.52
C GLU A 99 2.75 -13.74 12.88
N GLY A 100 1.66 -13.86 13.65
CA GLY A 100 1.57 -13.36 15.03
C GLY A 100 1.03 -11.94 15.18
N PHE A 101 0.42 -11.37 14.14
CA PHE A 101 -0.31 -10.11 14.27
C PHE A 101 -1.69 -10.33 14.89
N ILE A 102 -2.15 -9.33 15.62
CA ILE A 102 -3.53 -9.25 16.11
C ILE A 102 -4.36 -8.55 15.01
N TYR A 103 -5.42 -9.22 14.53
CA TYR A 103 -6.41 -8.55 13.68
C TYR A 103 -7.22 -7.60 14.57
N ARG A 104 -7.05 -6.30 14.32
CA ARG A 104 -7.63 -5.26 15.18
C ARG A 104 -8.94 -4.74 14.66
N ASP A 105 -9.01 -4.41 13.35
CA ASP A 105 -10.18 -3.79 12.75
C ASP A 105 -10.13 -3.84 11.22
N ARG A 106 -11.19 -3.36 10.59
CA ARG A 106 -11.30 -3.19 9.15
C ARG A 106 -12.13 -1.96 8.82
N ILE A 107 -11.66 -1.17 7.86
CA ILE A 107 -12.39 -0.05 7.29
C ILE A 107 -12.69 -0.39 5.82
N ILE A 108 -13.90 -0.11 5.37
CA ILE A 108 -14.30 -0.21 3.98
C ILE A 108 -14.09 1.15 3.33
N TRP A 109 -13.16 1.23 2.40
CA TRP A 109 -13.03 2.38 1.52
C TRP A 109 -14.00 2.24 0.37
N ARG A 110 -15.11 2.98 0.43
CA ARG A 110 -16.15 2.98 -0.61
C ARG A 110 -15.84 4.06 -1.65
N LYS A 111 -15.83 3.64 -2.92
CA LYS A 111 -15.65 4.51 -4.09
C LYS A 111 -17.01 5.04 -4.54
N PRO A 112 -17.10 6.25 -5.14
CA PRO A 112 -18.34 6.75 -5.69
C PRO A 112 -18.92 5.83 -6.77
N GLU A 113 -20.24 5.66 -6.76
CA GLU A 113 -20.95 4.94 -7.82
C GLU A 113 -20.67 5.61 -9.19
N GLY A 114 -20.57 4.80 -10.23
CA GLY A 114 -20.26 5.29 -11.59
C GLY A 114 -18.78 5.54 -11.87
N TYR A 115 -17.91 5.50 -10.86
CA TYR A 115 -16.46 5.64 -11.02
C TYR A 115 -15.77 4.37 -11.55
N ILE A 116 -16.52 3.27 -11.66
CA ILE A 116 -16.03 1.95 -12.03
C ILE A 116 -16.13 1.80 -13.53
N ARG A 117 -15.08 2.15 -14.24
CA ARG A 117 -15.03 1.97 -15.69
C ARG A 117 -14.50 0.61 -16.15
N ILE A 118 -13.77 -0.11 -15.28
CA ILE A 118 -12.95 -1.26 -15.73
C ILE A 118 -13.65 -2.61 -15.55
N SER A 119 -14.68 -2.71 -14.71
CA SER A 119 -15.38 -3.98 -14.50
C SER A 119 -16.86 -3.80 -14.19
N ARG A 120 -17.62 -3.23 -15.13
CA ARG A 120 -19.08 -3.24 -15.03
C ARG A 120 -19.59 -4.66 -15.26
N ARG A 121 -19.72 -5.41 -14.19
CA ARG A 121 -20.17 -6.81 -14.22
C ARG A 121 -21.68 -6.93 -14.22
N SER A 122 -22.36 -5.92 -13.70
CA SER A 122 -23.80 -5.73 -13.88
C SER A 122 -24.23 -5.78 -15.36
N GLY A 123 -23.35 -5.43 -16.28
CA GLY A 123 -23.58 -5.57 -17.72
C GLY A 123 -23.89 -7.02 -18.17
N VAL A 124 -23.33 -8.03 -17.47
CA VAL A 124 -23.64 -9.45 -17.76
C VAL A 124 -25.10 -9.74 -17.45
N GLN A 125 -25.61 -9.29 -16.29
CA GLN A 125 -27.00 -9.49 -15.89
C GLN A 125 -27.97 -8.73 -16.80
N ILE A 126 -27.57 -7.54 -17.30
CA ILE A 126 -28.39 -6.75 -18.25
C ILE A 126 -28.52 -7.50 -19.58
N GLN A 127 -27.45 -8.12 -20.07
CA GLN A 127 -27.46 -8.88 -21.33
C GLN A 127 -28.13 -10.26 -21.16
N HIS A 128 -28.05 -10.85 -19.99
CA HIS A 128 -28.56 -12.17 -19.65
C HIS A 128 -29.39 -12.08 -18.35
N PRO A 129 -30.66 -11.62 -18.40
CA PRO A 129 -31.47 -11.34 -17.23
C PRO A 129 -32.06 -12.64 -16.61
N TYR A 130 -31.21 -13.64 -16.44
CA TYR A 130 -31.59 -14.94 -15.86
C TYR A 130 -30.81 -15.20 -14.56
N PRO A 131 -31.35 -16.02 -13.66
CA PRO A 131 -30.62 -16.47 -12.46
C PRO A 131 -29.22 -17.02 -12.82
N MET A 132 -28.27 -16.90 -11.88
CA MET A 132 -26.86 -17.33 -11.98
C MET A 132 -25.93 -16.47 -12.85
N TYR A 133 -26.42 -15.45 -13.57
CA TYR A 133 -25.58 -14.51 -14.31
C TYR A 133 -25.21 -13.24 -13.51
N PHE A 134 -25.60 -13.20 -12.24
CA PHE A 134 -25.32 -12.05 -11.37
C PHE A 134 -23.85 -12.00 -10.91
N TYR A 135 -23.22 -10.88 -11.16
CA TYR A 135 -21.91 -10.50 -10.63
C TYR A 135 -21.98 -9.06 -10.13
N PRO A 136 -21.72 -8.79 -8.85
CA PRO A 136 -21.72 -7.43 -8.32
C PRO A 136 -20.58 -6.60 -8.91
N ASP A 137 -20.84 -5.31 -9.14
CA ASP A 137 -19.78 -4.33 -9.39
C ASP A 137 -19.08 -4.03 -8.05
N ASN A 138 -17.77 -4.25 -8.00
CA ASN A 138 -17.00 -3.96 -6.79
C ASN A 138 -16.72 -2.46 -6.69
N ILE A 139 -17.33 -1.80 -5.71
CA ILE A 139 -17.20 -0.37 -5.44
C ILE A 139 -16.37 -0.05 -4.20
N PHE A 140 -15.71 -1.03 -3.61
CA PHE A 140 -14.95 -0.81 -2.39
C PHE A 140 -13.60 -1.51 -2.40
N GLU A 141 -12.72 -1.03 -1.54
CA GLU A 141 -11.52 -1.72 -1.08
C GLU A 141 -11.54 -1.83 0.44
N GLU A 142 -10.73 -2.72 0.97
CA GLU A 142 -10.61 -2.94 2.41
C GLU A 142 -9.31 -2.35 2.93
N ILE A 143 -9.38 -1.66 4.04
CA ILE A 143 -8.23 -1.23 4.82
C ILE A 143 -8.17 -2.15 6.04
N ILE A 144 -7.30 -3.16 5.98
CA ILE A 144 -7.11 -4.14 7.04
C ILE A 144 -6.19 -3.53 8.09
N ILE A 145 -6.59 -3.50 9.34
CA ILE A 145 -5.82 -2.94 10.46
C ILE A 145 -5.32 -4.09 11.34
N LEU A 146 -4.01 -4.26 11.37
CA LEU A 146 -3.29 -5.28 12.11
C LEU A 146 -2.41 -4.63 13.17
N GLN A 147 -2.22 -5.30 14.29
CA GLN A 147 -1.45 -4.78 15.41
C GLN A 147 -0.33 -5.75 15.82
N ASN A 148 0.88 -5.21 15.98
CA ASN A 148 2.03 -5.97 16.45
C ASN A 148 2.05 -6.03 17.97
N SER A 149 1.40 -7.04 18.58
CA SER A 149 1.26 -7.21 20.04
C SER A 149 0.38 -6.13 20.69
N GLU A 150 0.13 -6.28 21.98
CA GLU A 150 -0.63 -5.32 22.75
C GLU A 150 0.04 -3.94 22.81
N TYR A 151 -0.78 -2.89 22.73
CA TYR A 151 -0.33 -1.53 22.88
C TYR A 151 -0.41 -1.06 24.32
N LYS A 152 0.66 -0.44 24.79
CA LYS A 152 0.68 0.26 26.07
C LYS A 152 0.61 1.76 25.81
N TYR A 153 -0.47 2.41 26.25
CA TYR A 153 -0.65 3.83 26.10
C TYR A 153 0.52 4.59 26.75
N PRO A 154 1.19 5.49 26.00
CA PRO A 154 2.28 6.28 26.55
C PRO A 154 1.74 7.28 27.58
N LYS A 155 2.60 7.67 28.52
CA LYS A 155 2.32 8.83 29.37
C LYS A 155 2.27 10.11 28.53
N LEU A 156 1.53 11.09 29.01
CA LEU A 156 1.46 12.42 28.37
C LEU A 156 2.88 12.98 28.16
N SER A 157 3.16 13.44 26.94
CA SER A 157 4.46 13.95 26.55
C SER A 157 4.29 15.07 25.50
N PRO A 158 5.30 15.92 25.29
CA PRO A 158 5.25 16.93 24.24
C PRO A 158 4.99 16.34 22.85
N GLN A 159 5.51 15.15 22.56
CA GLN A 159 5.29 14.45 21.30
C GLN A 159 3.82 14.02 21.15
N LEU A 160 3.20 13.51 22.22
CA LEU A 160 1.80 13.14 22.25
C LEU A 160 0.91 14.35 21.99
N GLU A 161 1.14 15.46 22.71
CA GLU A 161 0.40 16.71 22.52
C GLU A 161 0.57 17.28 21.10
N ALA A 162 1.78 17.29 20.56
CA ALA A 162 2.06 17.73 19.20
C ALA A 162 1.36 16.88 18.13
N SER A 163 0.95 15.66 18.48
CA SER A 163 0.30 14.69 17.60
C SER A 163 -1.21 14.61 17.81
N LYS A 164 -1.77 15.49 18.65
CA LYS A 164 -3.20 15.50 18.96
C LYS A 164 -4.04 15.61 17.70
N ILE A 165 -5.06 14.76 17.62
CA ILE A 165 -5.99 14.75 16.49
C ILE A 165 -6.91 15.97 16.59
N ASP A 166 -7.07 16.70 15.48
CA ASP A 166 -8.09 17.72 15.38
C ASP A 166 -9.49 17.07 15.39
N MET A 167 -10.22 17.26 16.49
CA MET A 167 -11.54 16.65 16.67
C MET A 167 -12.60 17.21 15.72
N ARG A 168 -12.43 18.43 15.20
CA ARG A 168 -13.35 18.98 14.18
C ARG A 168 -13.17 18.23 12.87
N GLU A 169 -11.93 18.09 12.42
CA GLU A 169 -11.59 17.33 11.23
C GLU A 169 -12.02 15.86 11.35
N PHE A 170 -11.77 15.22 12.49
CA PHE A 170 -12.14 13.84 12.78
C PHE A 170 -13.66 13.61 12.68
N ILE A 171 -14.47 14.52 13.28
CA ILE A 171 -15.93 14.42 13.27
C ILE A 171 -16.50 14.76 11.89
N GLN A 172 -16.07 15.88 11.28
CA GLN A 172 -16.54 16.31 9.96
C GLN A 172 -16.16 15.32 8.86
N GLY A 173 -14.94 14.78 8.92
CA GLY A 173 -14.46 13.75 8.01
C GLY A 173 -15.04 12.36 8.26
N LYS A 174 -15.84 12.20 9.34
CA LYS A 174 -16.46 10.92 9.74
C LYS A 174 -15.44 9.79 9.87
N TRP A 175 -14.23 10.09 10.40
CA TRP A 175 -13.14 9.12 10.51
C TRP A 175 -13.46 7.98 11.49
N TYR A 176 -14.39 8.20 12.40
CA TYR A 176 -14.86 7.21 13.38
C TYR A 176 -15.76 6.10 12.80
N LEU A 177 -16.14 6.22 11.53
CA LEU A 177 -16.96 5.20 10.87
C LEU A 177 -16.07 4.11 10.24
N SER A 178 -16.59 2.90 10.19
CA SER A 178 -15.96 1.77 9.50
C SER A 178 -16.14 1.78 7.98
N VAL A 179 -16.83 2.78 7.43
CA VAL A 179 -16.96 3.02 5.99
C VAL A 179 -16.50 4.44 5.69
N TRP A 180 -15.49 4.57 4.83
CA TRP A 180 -14.98 5.85 4.35
C TRP A 180 -15.34 6.05 2.89
N ASP A 181 -16.07 7.12 2.61
CA ASP A 181 -16.40 7.56 1.26
C ASP A 181 -15.26 8.45 0.74
N ILE A 182 -14.38 7.90 -0.07
CA ILE A 182 -13.22 8.63 -0.61
C ILE A 182 -13.15 8.38 -2.12
N THR A 183 -13.06 9.49 -2.89
CA THR A 183 -12.91 9.41 -4.34
C THR A 183 -11.53 8.89 -4.69
N ASN A 184 -11.46 7.84 -5.52
CA ASN A 184 -10.19 7.29 -5.96
C ASN A 184 -9.50 8.17 -7.01
N VAL A 185 -8.18 8.07 -7.08
CA VAL A 185 -7.37 8.68 -8.13
C VAL A 185 -7.42 7.80 -9.37
N LEU A 186 -7.70 8.40 -10.54
CA LEU A 186 -7.58 7.67 -11.81
C LEU A 186 -6.17 7.84 -12.37
N PRO A 187 -5.53 6.76 -12.84
CA PRO A 187 -4.28 6.81 -13.58
C PRO A 187 -4.55 7.34 -15.00
N LEU A 188 -4.86 8.63 -15.11
CA LEU A 188 -5.19 9.27 -16.40
C LEU A 188 -3.90 9.50 -17.20
N LYS A 189 -4.03 9.32 -18.54
CA LYS A 189 -2.95 9.61 -19.50
C LYS A 189 -2.43 11.04 -19.31
N GLY A 190 -1.10 11.18 -19.26
CA GLY A 190 -0.43 12.47 -19.08
C GLY A 190 -0.32 12.94 -17.62
N ARG A 191 -0.79 12.19 -16.63
CA ARG A 191 -0.53 12.46 -15.21
C ARG A 191 0.72 11.73 -14.73
N LEU A 192 1.33 12.25 -13.66
CA LEU A 192 2.54 11.67 -13.05
C LEU A 192 2.40 10.18 -12.73
N GLU A 193 1.19 9.74 -12.40
CA GLU A 193 0.86 8.36 -11.98
C GLU A 193 0.24 7.53 -13.11
N GLU A 194 0.47 7.90 -14.38
CA GLU A 194 -0.01 7.11 -15.50
C GLU A 194 0.47 5.65 -15.40
N GLY A 195 -0.50 4.73 -15.38
CA GLY A 195 -0.21 3.30 -15.26
C GLY A 195 0.28 2.83 -13.88
N VAL A 196 0.16 3.63 -12.83
CA VAL A 196 0.43 3.23 -11.44
C VAL A 196 -0.89 3.18 -10.68
N ALA A 197 -1.18 2.05 -10.04
CA ALA A 197 -2.31 1.92 -9.13
C ALA A 197 -1.96 2.63 -7.81
N ALA A 198 -2.43 3.86 -7.62
CA ALA A 198 -2.21 4.61 -6.39
C ALA A 198 -3.54 4.86 -5.67
N PHE A 199 -3.55 4.72 -4.37
CA PHE A 199 -4.69 5.15 -3.55
C PHE A 199 -4.63 6.68 -3.31
N PRO A 200 -5.78 7.33 -3.01
CA PRO A 200 -5.84 8.75 -2.68
C PRO A 200 -5.01 9.10 -1.44
N GLU A 201 -4.40 10.28 -1.42
CA GLU A 201 -3.62 10.79 -0.28
C GLU A 201 -4.44 10.86 1.02
N GLU A 202 -5.74 11.02 0.93
CA GLU A 202 -6.67 11.01 2.06
C GLU A 202 -6.59 9.73 2.90
N ILE A 203 -6.30 8.57 2.29
CA ILE A 203 -6.19 7.29 3.00
C ILE A 203 -4.96 7.29 3.93
N PRO A 204 -3.72 7.45 3.43
CA PRO A 204 -2.56 7.50 4.31
C PRO A 204 -2.61 8.71 5.26
N TYR A 205 -3.21 9.82 4.86
CA TYR A 205 -3.40 10.99 5.72
C TYR A 205 -4.15 10.64 7.01
N ARG A 206 -5.32 10.01 6.89
CA ARG A 206 -6.12 9.57 8.04
C ARG A 206 -5.37 8.53 8.87
N LEU A 207 -4.83 7.50 8.23
CA LEU A 207 -4.16 6.40 8.93
C LEU A 207 -2.91 6.89 9.69
N ILE A 208 -2.10 7.77 9.10
CA ILE A 208 -0.91 8.32 9.72
C ILE A 208 -1.28 9.20 10.93
N LYS A 209 -2.31 10.03 10.82
CA LYS A 209 -2.79 10.83 11.96
C LYS A 209 -3.39 9.98 13.08
N LEU A 210 -4.10 8.90 12.75
CA LEU A 210 -4.74 8.02 13.72
C LEU A 210 -3.78 7.07 14.45
N PHE A 211 -2.68 6.65 13.79
CA PHE A 211 -1.86 5.53 14.27
C PHE A 211 -0.38 5.84 14.45
N SER A 212 0.05 7.10 14.30
CA SER A 212 1.45 7.49 14.55
C SER A 212 1.59 8.85 15.20
N PHE A 213 2.72 9.06 15.88
CA PHE A 213 3.09 10.37 16.45
C PHE A 213 4.06 11.11 15.53
N LYS A 214 4.10 12.46 15.66
CA LYS A 214 5.09 13.28 14.93
C LYS A 214 6.52 12.83 15.28
N GLY A 215 7.38 12.79 14.28
CA GLY A 215 8.76 12.32 14.40
C GLY A 215 8.94 10.81 14.35
N GLU A 216 7.86 10.02 14.35
CA GLU A 216 7.89 8.57 14.19
C GLU A 216 8.10 8.15 12.73
N THR A 217 8.44 6.87 12.52
CA THR A 217 8.76 6.31 11.19
C THR A 217 7.57 5.58 10.63
N VAL A 218 7.18 5.97 9.41
CA VAL A 218 6.17 5.29 8.59
C VAL A 218 6.89 4.50 7.50
N LEU A 219 6.49 3.25 7.30
CA LEU A 219 7.02 2.35 6.28
C LEU A 219 5.94 2.00 5.26
N ASP A 220 6.30 2.02 3.99
CA ASP A 220 5.54 1.42 2.90
C ASP A 220 6.42 0.39 2.17
N PRO A 221 6.22 -0.94 2.39
CA PRO A 221 7.00 -1.98 1.74
C PRO A 221 6.71 -2.17 0.25
N PHE A 222 5.64 -1.57 -0.27
CA PHE A 222 5.24 -1.58 -1.67
C PHE A 222 4.94 -0.15 -2.12
N MET A 223 5.92 0.74 -2.04
CA MET A 223 5.69 2.19 -2.08
C MET A 223 5.12 2.72 -3.40
N GLY A 224 5.25 1.97 -4.51
CA GLY A 224 4.74 2.39 -5.81
C GLY A 224 5.22 3.79 -6.18
N SER A 225 4.29 4.72 -6.38
CA SER A 225 4.62 6.12 -6.68
C SER A 225 5.05 6.96 -5.46
N GLY A 226 5.01 6.41 -4.23
CA GLY A 226 5.42 7.08 -3.00
C GLY A 226 4.36 7.93 -2.30
N THR A 227 3.08 7.67 -2.52
CA THR A 227 1.97 8.43 -1.89
C THR A 227 2.05 8.42 -0.37
N THR A 228 2.23 7.24 0.25
CA THR A 228 2.38 7.11 1.71
C THR A 228 3.54 7.95 2.23
N LEU A 229 4.67 7.91 1.54
CA LEU A 229 5.89 8.60 1.96
C LEU A 229 5.71 10.11 1.92
N LYS A 230 5.11 10.64 0.84
CA LYS A 230 4.79 12.06 0.69
C LYS A 230 3.97 12.55 1.89
N VAL A 231 2.85 11.88 2.15
CA VAL A 231 1.95 12.26 3.23
C VAL A 231 2.60 12.13 4.61
N ALA A 232 3.45 11.11 4.81
CA ALA A 232 4.19 10.95 6.07
C ALA A 232 5.11 12.16 6.34
N LEU A 233 5.84 12.62 5.34
CA LEU A 233 6.71 13.80 5.44
C LEU A 233 5.92 15.08 5.72
N GLU A 234 4.85 15.31 4.97
CA GLU A 234 3.98 16.48 5.15
C GLU A 234 3.37 16.55 6.56
N LEU A 235 3.12 15.39 7.16
CA LEU A 235 2.63 15.28 8.53
C LEU A 235 3.72 15.28 9.60
N GLY A 236 5.00 15.48 9.23
CA GLY A 236 6.12 15.53 10.16
C GLY A 236 6.55 14.16 10.70
N ARG A 237 6.33 13.10 9.93
CA ARG A 237 6.85 11.75 10.19
C ARG A 237 8.08 11.51 9.31
N LYS A 238 8.87 10.51 9.66
CA LYS A 238 9.90 9.97 8.79
C LYS A 238 9.29 8.94 7.86
N ALA A 239 9.83 8.83 6.66
CA ALA A 239 9.32 7.98 5.61
C ALA A 239 10.38 7.00 5.11
N ILE A 240 10.02 5.72 5.05
CA ILE A 240 10.83 4.65 4.48
C ILE A 240 9.96 3.89 3.48
N GLY A 241 10.48 3.61 2.29
CA GLY A 241 9.77 2.83 1.30
C GLY A 241 10.67 1.83 0.60
N TYR A 242 10.10 0.66 0.29
CA TYR A 242 10.67 -0.33 -0.60
C TYR A 242 9.92 -0.34 -1.93
N GLU A 243 10.66 -0.46 -3.01
CA GLU A 243 10.13 -0.65 -4.36
C GLU A 243 11.04 -1.58 -5.15
N ILE A 244 10.45 -2.55 -5.83
CA ILE A 244 11.22 -3.48 -6.66
C ILE A 244 11.45 -2.95 -8.07
N ASP A 245 10.56 -2.09 -8.57
CA ASP A 245 10.58 -1.56 -9.93
C ASP A 245 11.37 -0.26 -10.04
N LEU A 246 12.57 -0.34 -10.57
CA LEU A 246 13.45 0.82 -10.81
C LEU A 246 12.82 1.87 -11.75
N GLU A 247 11.86 1.50 -12.58
CA GLU A 247 11.22 2.42 -13.53
C GLU A 247 10.34 3.46 -12.82
N LEU A 248 10.04 3.26 -11.53
CA LEU A 248 9.30 4.23 -10.72
C LEU A 248 10.18 5.31 -10.08
N LEU A 249 11.51 5.21 -10.15
CA LEU A 249 12.44 6.12 -9.47
C LEU A 249 12.16 7.59 -9.79
N ASP A 250 11.99 7.95 -11.06
CA ASP A 250 11.77 9.35 -11.47
C ASP A 250 10.41 9.88 -11.03
N ILE A 251 9.40 9.02 -11.03
CA ILE A 251 8.05 9.34 -10.53
C ILE A 251 8.12 9.65 -9.04
N ILE A 252 8.80 8.79 -8.28
CA ILE A 252 8.98 8.94 -6.83
C ILE A 252 9.75 10.22 -6.51
N LYS A 253 10.87 10.47 -7.21
CA LYS A 253 11.66 11.69 -7.01
C LYS A 253 10.84 12.96 -7.23
N LYS A 254 10.05 13.01 -8.31
CA LYS A 254 9.17 14.15 -8.62
C LYS A 254 8.09 14.31 -7.55
N LYS A 255 7.44 13.22 -7.13
CA LYS A 255 6.36 13.25 -6.14
C LYS A 255 6.84 13.70 -4.77
N LEU A 256 8.05 13.29 -4.37
CA LEU A 256 8.67 13.63 -3.09
C LEU A 256 9.49 14.93 -3.16
N ASN A 257 9.57 15.60 -4.30
CA ASN A 257 10.37 16.81 -4.53
C ASN A 257 11.86 16.65 -4.11
N ILE A 258 12.46 15.47 -4.33
CA ILE A 258 13.78 15.11 -3.79
C ILE A 258 14.87 16.05 -4.34
N ASP A 259 14.79 16.45 -5.59
CA ASP A 259 15.80 17.32 -6.22
C ASP A 259 15.75 18.77 -5.69
N GLN A 260 14.58 19.23 -5.21
CA GLN A 260 14.42 20.54 -4.54
C GLN A 260 14.76 20.45 -3.04
N ALA A 261 14.57 19.30 -2.41
CA ALA A 261 14.84 19.09 -0.99
C ALA A 261 16.34 19.11 -0.63
N LYS A 262 17.23 18.97 -1.62
CA LYS A 262 18.70 19.18 -1.41
C LYS A 262 19.06 20.57 -0.91
N LEU A 263 18.15 21.55 -1.06
CA LEU A 263 18.30 22.93 -0.56
C LEU A 263 17.80 23.10 0.89
N LEU A 264 17.03 22.16 1.41
CA LEU A 264 16.49 22.17 2.79
C LEU A 264 16.90 20.86 3.46
N GLU A 265 17.91 20.87 4.31
CA GLU A 265 18.51 19.69 4.98
C GLU A 265 17.50 18.78 5.74
N SER A 266 16.26 19.24 5.95
CA SER A 266 15.28 18.54 6.79
C SER A 266 14.58 17.33 6.13
N ASN A 267 14.59 17.21 4.79
CA ASN A 267 13.85 16.16 4.04
C ASN A 267 14.72 15.35 3.09
N SER A 268 16.02 15.24 3.36
CA SER A 268 16.89 14.42 2.53
C SER A 268 16.55 12.94 2.63
N PHE A 269 16.55 12.25 1.48
CA PHE A 269 16.39 10.80 1.39
C PHE A 269 17.74 10.13 1.12
N LYS A 270 18.02 9.06 1.85
CA LYS A 270 19.02 8.08 1.46
C LYS A 270 18.40 7.13 0.43
N ILE A 271 18.94 7.12 -0.78
CA ILE A 271 18.51 6.20 -1.84
C ILE A 271 19.46 5.01 -1.85
N ILE A 272 18.91 3.81 -1.73
CA ILE A 272 19.65 2.54 -1.75
C ILE A 272 19.15 1.73 -2.94
N MET A 273 20.08 1.37 -3.83
CA MET A 273 19.82 0.49 -4.97
C MET A 273 20.40 -0.88 -4.65
N ARG A 274 19.55 -1.90 -4.61
CA ARG A 274 19.96 -3.30 -4.38
C ARG A 274 20.08 -4.05 -5.70
N GLU A 275 20.86 -5.13 -5.70
CA GLU A 275 21.06 -5.97 -6.88
C GLU A 275 19.79 -6.72 -7.31
N ASP A 276 18.85 -6.93 -6.38
CA ASP A 276 17.57 -7.59 -6.65
C ASP A 276 16.48 -6.64 -7.16
N ALA A 277 16.74 -5.34 -7.27
CA ALA A 277 15.86 -4.38 -7.94
C ALA A 277 15.76 -4.70 -9.45
N LYS A 278 14.59 -4.45 -10.04
CA LYS A 278 14.26 -4.90 -11.41
C LYS A 278 13.70 -3.75 -12.24
N HIS A 279 13.86 -3.84 -13.55
CA HIS A 279 13.04 -3.10 -14.53
C HIS A 279 11.77 -3.92 -14.83
N LEU A 280 10.83 -3.91 -13.87
CA LEU A 280 9.75 -4.90 -13.83
C LEU A 280 8.75 -4.72 -14.97
N ARG A 281 8.39 -3.49 -15.32
CA ARG A 281 7.44 -3.19 -16.41
C ARG A 281 8.01 -3.60 -17.77
N THR A 282 9.25 -3.24 -18.06
CA THR A 282 9.93 -3.64 -19.28
C THR A 282 10.06 -5.17 -19.38
N TRP A 283 10.37 -5.84 -18.27
CA TRP A 283 10.45 -7.30 -18.22
C TRP A 283 9.08 -7.96 -18.50
N LEU A 284 8.00 -7.49 -17.90
CA LEU A 284 6.65 -8.00 -18.14
C LEU A 284 6.18 -7.79 -19.58
N GLN A 285 6.47 -6.63 -20.18
CA GLN A 285 6.15 -6.37 -21.58
C GLN A 285 6.85 -7.34 -22.54
N LYS A 286 8.13 -7.65 -22.28
CA LYS A 286 8.87 -8.66 -23.05
C LYS A 286 8.25 -10.05 -22.90
N LYS A 287 7.94 -10.48 -21.70
CA LYS A 287 7.30 -11.78 -21.40
C LYS A 287 5.98 -11.93 -22.16
N VAL A 288 5.12 -10.92 -22.16
CA VAL A 288 3.84 -10.93 -22.89
C VAL A 288 4.04 -10.98 -24.40
N SER A 289 5.03 -10.27 -24.94
CA SER A 289 5.34 -10.28 -26.37
C SER A 289 5.84 -11.64 -26.86
N GLU A 290 6.67 -12.29 -26.09
CA GLU A 290 7.19 -13.64 -26.36
C GLU A 290 6.08 -14.69 -26.35
N GLN A 291 5.17 -14.66 -25.37
CA GLN A 291 4.03 -15.57 -25.31
C GLN A 291 3.08 -15.40 -26.51
N LYS A 292 2.83 -14.16 -26.97
CA LYS A 292 2.01 -13.91 -28.17
C LYS A 292 2.66 -14.40 -29.46
N SER A 293 3.99 -14.44 -29.53
CA SER A 293 4.72 -14.94 -30.70
C SER A 293 4.69 -16.46 -30.78
N VAL A 294 4.66 -17.18 -29.64
CA VAL A 294 4.55 -18.64 -29.56
C VAL A 294 3.15 -19.13 -29.90
N THR A 295 2.10 -18.36 -29.53
CA THR A 295 0.68 -18.73 -29.77
C THR A 295 0.25 -18.48 -31.21
N LYS A 296 1.05 -17.78 -32.04
CA LYS A 296 0.80 -17.52 -33.45
C LYS A 296 1.51 -18.49 -34.41
N LYS A 297 2.27 -19.43 -33.89
CA LYS A 297 2.83 -20.58 -34.59
C LYS A 297 2.03 -21.85 -34.29
#